data_4121ce417da6e2a1a3389fd19a305e09
#
_entry.id   4121ce417da6e2a1a3389fd19a305e09
#
_cell.length_a   1.000
_cell.length_b   1.000
_cell.length_c   1.000
_cell.angle_alpha   90.00
_cell.angle_beta   90.00
_cell.angle_gamma   90.00
#
_symmetry.space_group_name_H-M   'P 1'
#
loop_
_entity.id
_entity.type
_entity.pdbx_description
1 polymer ?
#
loop_
_entity_poly.entity_id
_entity_poly.type
_entity_poly.pdbx_seq_one_letter_code
_entity_poly.pdbx_strand_id
1 'polypeptide(L)'
;TTIGTNSTRTIYVEHVAELPDSVNIISDNSYSNQVANSGSNITLFYRSGEPINSSTVYIADRAATVTAISGNDYQATLVLDGTEPSGPLSISLSYIDTMANILDPHPTTTDDSEVVNDKSAPQINIRQISSSNSNSNWAKVDDTVWVNFTANEALRPASINLSIFNRPGSESTIYNNQGDQTFSYYIVTNNSSDPQGPIGFQILTFSDYAGNLGTVAYDNTTDGSSVQFDSEDPYPLVINNVIATGGTVAENYWNSTNTGI
;
A
#
# COMPACT_ATOMS: atom_id res chain seq x y z
N THR A 1 -10.67 -30.40 -80.81
CA THR A 1 -11.39 -30.69 -79.54
C THR A 1 -10.52 -30.28 -78.38
N THR A 2 -10.81 -29.14 -77.78
CA THR A 2 -10.08 -28.61 -76.61
C THR A 2 -10.68 -29.28 -75.40
N ILE A 3 -9.92 -30.11 -74.71
CA ILE A 3 -10.31 -30.63 -73.38
C ILE A 3 -10.06 -29.52 -72.35
N GLY A 4 -11.14 -28.94 -71.92
CA GLY A 4 -11.07 -27.99 -70.80
C GLY A 4 -10.61 -28.69 -69.52
N THR A 5 -9.51 -28.24 -68.98
CA THR A 5 -9.07 -28.64 -67.57
C THR A 5 -10.07 -28.13 -66.61
N ASN A 6 -10.81 -29.03 -65.96
CA ASN A 6 -11.72 -28.72 -64.89
C ASN A 6 -10.86 -28.43 -63.69
N SER A 7 -10.57 -27.16 -63.42
CA SER A 7 -9.93 -26.74 -62.14
C SER A 7 -11.00 -26.82 -61.07
N THR A 8 -10.94 -27.80 -60.22
CA THR A 8 -11.72 -27.84 -58.95
C THR A 8 -11.32 -26.62 -58.10
N ARG A 9 -12.20 -25.63 -58.08
CA ARG A 9 -12.09 -24.54 -57.08
C ARG A 9 -12.74 -25.04 -55.80
N THR A 10 -11.96 -25.11 -54.75
CA THR A 10 -12.48 -25.35 -53.40
C THR A 10 -12.99 -24.01 -52.88
N ILE A 11 -14.25 -23.96 -52.50
CA ILE A 11 -14.83 -22.82 -51.81
C ILE A 11 -14.84 -23.19 -50.30
N TYR A 12 -14.18 -22.42 -49.51
CA TYR A 12 -14.28 -22.49 -48.05
C TYR A 12 -15.45 -21.59 -47.66
N VAL A 13 -16.33 -22.12 -46.83
CA VAL A 13 -17.42 -21.36 -46.23
C VAL A 13 -17.10 -21.19 -44.76
N GLU A 14 -16.84 -19.98 -44.39
CA GLU A 14 -16.65 -19.56 -42.99
C GLU A 14 -17.94 -18.94 -42.49
N HIS A 15 -18.34 -19.28 -41.27
CA HIS A 15 -19.60 -18.83 -40.67
C HIS A 15 -19.42 -18.07 -39.36
N VAL A 16 -18.22 -18.03 -38.80
CA VAL A 16 -17.90 -17.40 -37.50
C VAL A 16 -16.54 -16.73 -37.63
N ALA A 17 -16.38 -15.53 -37.10
CA ALA A 17 -15.08 -14.89 -37.02
C ALA A 17 -14.15 -15.66 -36.06
N GLU A 18 -12.86 -15.71 -36.38
CA GLU A 18 -11.85 -16.37 -35.54
C GLU A 18 -11.74 -15.69 -34.16
N LEU A 19 -11.41 -16.48 -33.15
CA LEU A 19 -11.12 -15.94 -31.81
C LEU A 19 -9.86 -15.05 -31.85
N PRO A 20 -9.73 -14.06 -30.93
CA PRO A 20 -8.53 -13.27 -30.88
C PRO A 20 -7.31 -14.11 -30.44
N ASP A 21 -6.17 -13.89 -31.07
CA ASP A 21 -4.89 -14.54 -30.74
C ASP A 21 -4.40 -14.13 -29.37
N SER A 22 -4.65 -12.88 -28.99
CA SER A 22 -4.28 -12.33 -27.69
C SER A 22 -5.23 -11.23 -27.23
N VAL A 23 -5.49 -11.17 -25.94
CA VAL A 23 -6.21 -10.10 -25.26
C VAL A 23 -5.53 -9.85 -23.92
N ASN A 24 -5.10 -8.62 -23.67
CA ASN A 24 -4.41 -8.17 -22.46
C ASN A 24 -4.97 -6.84 -22.01
N ILE A 25 -5.12 -6.63 -20.69
CA ILE A 25 -5.60 -5.38 -20.11
C ILE A 25 -4.60 -4.82 -19.12
N ILE A 26 -4.35 -3.51 -19.18
CA ILE A 26 -3.49 -2.79 -18.25
C ILE A 26 -4.07 -1.42 -17.87
N SER A 27 -3.62 -0.90 -16.75
CA SER A 27 -3.80 0.48 -16.31
C SER A 27 -2.51 1.29 -16.52
N ASP A 28 -2.63 2.60 -16.71
CA ASP A 28 -1.51 3.53 -16.72
C ASP A 28 -1.05 3.95 -15.32
N ASN A 29 -1.58 3.33 -14.26
CA ASN A 29 -1.17 3.60 -12.89
C ASN A 29 0.33 3.36 -12.73
N SER A 30 1.06 4.39 -12.28
CA SER A 30 2.53 4.39 -12.18
C SER A 30 3.08 3.42 -11.12
N TYR A 31 2.24 2.89 -10.25
CA TYR A 31 2.64 2.01 -9.14
C TYR A 31 2.34 0.55 -9.41
N SER A 32 1.28 0.28 -10.15
CA SER A 32 0.92 -1.07 -10.60
C SER A 32 -0.02 -0.96 -11.80
N ASN A 33 0.30 -1.65 -12.89
CA ASN A 33 -0.57 -1.71 -14.06
C ASN A 33 -1.80 -2.63 -13.87
N GLN A 34 -1.93 -3.25 -12.69
CA GLN A 34 -3.05 -4.14 -12.32
C GLN A 34 -4.09 -3.45 -11.43
N VAL A 35 -3.84 -2.20 -11.01
CA VAL A 35 -4.79 -1.41 -10.21
C VAL A 35 -5.08 -0.08 -10.89
N ALA A 36 -6.26 0.45 -10.62
CA ALA A 36 -6.71 1.71 -11.17
C ALA A 36 -7.59 2.44 -10.15
N ASN A 37 -7.74 3.74 -10.32
CA ASN A 37 -8.74 4.56 -9.64
C ASN A 37 -9.34 5.57 -10.64
N SER A 38 -10.16 6.49 -10.16
CA SER A 38 -10.71 7.55 -10.99
C SER A 38 -9.60 8.38 -11.64
N GLY A 39 -9.69 8.56 -12.95
CA GLY A 39 -8.69 9.25 -13.78
C GLY A 39 -7.67 8.32 -14.44
N SER A 40 -7.55 7.06 -14.01
CA SER A 40 -6.68 6.09 -14.67
C SER A 40 -7.14 5.80 -16.11
N ASN A 41 -6.19 5.72 -17.03
CA ASN A 41 -6.44 5.30 -18.40
C ASN A 41 -6.23 3.79 -18.52
N ILE A 42 -7.28 3.06 -18.87
CA ILE A 42 -7.26 1.61 -19.07
C ILE A 42 -7.06 1.33 -20.55
N THR A 43 -6.14 0.42 -20.85
CA THR A 43 -5.87 -0.01 -22.20
C THR A 43 -6.05 -1.52 -22.33
N LEU A 44 -6.95 -1.93 -23.22
CA LEU A 44 -7.08 -3.29 -23.68
C LEU A 44 -6.31 -3.41 -24.99
N PHE A 45 -5.29 -4.25 -25.04
CA PHE A 45 -4.61 -4.65 -26.27
C PHE A 45 -5.17 -5.98 -26.74
N TYR A 46 -5.39 -6.10 -28.05
CA TYR A 46 -5.81 -7.37 -28.61
C TYR A 46 -5.26 -7.54 -30.04
N ARG A 47 -5.05 -8.79 -30.41
CA ARG A 47 -4.74 -9.20 -31.76
C ARG A 47 -5.90 -10.06 -32.28
N SER A 48 -6.56 -9.63 -33.36
CA SER A 48 -7.58 -10.46 -33.99
C SER A 48 -6.91 -11.62 -34.71
N GLY A 49 -7.55 -12.81 -34.67
CA GLY A 49 -7.05 -14.00 -35.36
C GLY A 49 -7.01 -13.85 -36.89
N GLU A 50 -7.76 -12.90 -37.40
CA GLU A 50 -7.89 -12.60 -38.85
C GLU A 50 -8.08 -11.10 -39.08
N PRO A 51 -7.99 -10.61 -40.35
CA PRO A 51 -8.30 -9.24 -40.70
C PRO A 51 -9.76 -8.89 -40.40
N ILE A 52 -10.00 -7.77 -39.70
CA ILE A 52 -11.34 -7.32 -39.31
C ILE A 52 -11.73 -6.01 -39.97
N ASN A 53 -13.03 -5.79 -40.18
CA ASN A 53 -13.59 -4.55 -40.71
C ASN A 53 -13.85 -3.53 -39.59
N SER A 54 -14.31 -4.01 -38.43
CA SER A 54 -14.64 -3.16 -37.28
C SER A 54 -14.60 -3.97 -35.99
N SER A 55 -14.38 -3.29 -34.89
CA SER A 55 -14.46 -3.86 -33.54
C SER A 55 -15.17 -2.92 -32.58
N THR A 56 -15.78 -3.49 -31.55
CA THR A 56 -16.40 -2.79 -30.44
C THR A 56 -15.86 -3.38 -29.17
N VAL A 57 -15.36 -2.51 -28.28
CA VAL A 57 -14.82 -2.89 -26.99
C VAL A 57 -15.56 -2.13 -25.89
N TYR A 58 -15.96 -2.86 -24.88
CA TYR A 58 -16.43 -2.30 -23.62
C TYR A 58 -15.45 -2.64 -22.51
N ILE A 59 -15.16 -1.66 -21.67
CA ILE A 59 -14.38 -1.80 -20.43
C ILE A 59 -15.25 -1.22 -19.32
N ALA A 60 -15.48 -2.00 -18.26
CA ALA A 60 -16.40 -1.61 -17.18
C ALA A 60 -17.79 -1.19 -17.71
N ASP A 61 -18.32 -1.93 -18.67
CA ASP A 61 -19.61 -1.71 -19.36
C ASP A 61 -19.72 -0.38 -20.11
N ARG A 62 -18.59 0.32 -20.32
CA ARG A 62 -18.51 1.57 -21.09
C ARG A 62 -17.77 1.35 -22.39
N ALA A 63 -18.25 2.00 -23.45
CA ALA A 63 -17.60 1.92 -24.77
C ALA A 63 -16.20 2.55 -24.73
N ALA A 64 -15.18 1.76 -25.10
CA ALA A 64 -13.80 2.20 -25.25
C ALA A 64 -13.50 2.73 -26.65
N THR A 65 -12.53 3.63 -26.78
CA THR A 65 -12.06 4.13 -28.06
C THR A 65 -11.08 3.13 -28.67
N VAL A 66 -11.44 2.53 -29.79
CA VAL A 66 -10.59 1.57 -30.50
C VAL A 66 -9.70 2.27 -31.52
N THR A 67 -8.42 1.85 -31.56
CA THR A 67 -7.41 2.33 -32.52
C THR A 67 -6.61 1.14 -33.07
N ALA A 68 -6.45 1.07 -34.35
CA ALA A 68 -5.55 0.10 -34.98
C ALA A 68 -4.09 0.50 -34.74
N ILE A 69 -3.22 -0.45 -34.41
CA ILE A 69 -1.79 -0.24 -34.20
C ILE A 69 -1.05 -0.65 -35.51
N SER A 70 -1.09 -1.91 -35.84
CA SER A 70 -0.49 -2.44 -37.09
C SER A 70 -1.02 -3.84 -37.43
N GLY A 71 -1.27 -4.14 -38.70
CA GLY A 71 -1.80 -5.44 -39.10
C GLY A 71 -3.10 -5.75 -38.34
N ASN A 72 -3.11 -6.85 -37.61
CA ASN A 72 -4.26 -7.30 -36.82
C ASN A 72 -4.17 -6.86 -35.34
N ASP A 73 -3.22 -5.98 -34.97
CA ASP A 73 -3.05 -5.50 -33.62
C ASP A 73 -3.83 -4.20 -33.40
N TYR A 74 -4.57 -4.17 -32.32
CA TYR A 74 -5.45 -3.07 -31.90
C TYR A 74 -5.27 -2.74 -30.42
N GLN A 75 -5.67 -1.51 -30.07
CA GLN A 75 -5.85 -1.11 -28.68
C GLN A 75 -7.21 -0.43 -28.50
N ALA A 76 -7.80 -0.62 -27.32
CA ALA A 76 -8.99 0.10 -26.89
C ALA A 76 -8.71 0.80 -25.58
N THR A 77 -9.01 2.09 -25.49
CA THR A 77 -8.70 2.92 -24.32
C THR A 77 -9.96 3.49 -23.69
N LEU A 78 -9.98 3.54 -22.37
CA LEU A 78 -11.04 4.15 -21.56
C LEU A 78 -10.42 4.84 -20.36
N VAL A 79 -10.75 6.10 -20.13
CA VAL A 79 -10.43 6.80 -18.86
C VAL A 79 -11.57 6.57 -17.87
N LEU A 80 -11.22 6.09 -16.68
CA LEU A 80 -12.18 5.90 -15.59
C LEU A 80 -12.60 7.28 -15.05
N ASP A 81 -13.90 7.49 -14.91
CA ASP A 81 -14.45 8.77 -14.41
C ASP A 81 -14.96 8.70 -12.97
N GLY A 82 -14.79 7.54 -12.32
CA GLY A 82 -15.19 7.29 -10.95
C GLY A 82 -16.63 6.76 -10.81
N THR A 83 -17.38 6.58 -11.91
CA THR A 83 -18.71 5.94 -11.87
C THR A 83 -18.62 4.41 -11.91
N GLU A 84 -17.51 3.86 -12.36
CA GLU A 84 -17.29 2.42 -12.45
C GLU A 84 -17.31 1.76 -11.06
N PRO A 85 -17.82 0.53 -10.93
CA PRO A 85 -17.83 -0.18 -9.66
C PRO A 85 -16.40 -0.48 -9.19
N SER A 86 -16.20 -0.62 -7.87
CA SER A 86 -14.96 -1.18 -7.33
C SER A 86 -14.87 -2.67 -7.64
N GLY A 87 -13.64 -3.15 -7.83
CA GLY A 87 -13.34 -4.54 -8.16
C GLY A 87 -12.79 -4.72 -9.56
N PRO A 88 -12.65 -5.97 -10.03
CA PRO A 88 -12.17 -6.28 -11.36
C PRO A 88 -13.00 -5.59 -12.44
N LEU A 89 -12.31 -4.96 -13.42
CA LEU A 89 -12.98 -4.33 -14.55
C LEU A 89 -13.45 -5.39 -15.52
N SER A 90 -14.76 -5.37 -15.84
CA SER A 90 -15.30 -6.20 -16.92
C SER A 90 -14.76 -5.75 -18.27
N ILE A 91 -14.56 -6.71 -19.18
CA ILE A 91 -14.23 -6.46 -20.58
C ILE A 91 -15.21 -7.18 -21.49
N SER A 92 -15.43 -6.62 -22.68
CA SER A 92 -16.19 -7.28 -23.73
C SER A 92 -15.64 -6.82 -25.08
N LEU A 93 -15.08 -7.75 -25.86
CA LEU A 93 -14.55 -7.52 -27.19
C LEU A 93 -15.44 -8.23 -28.21
N SER A 94 -15.91 -7.52 -29.20
CA SER A 94 -16.55 -8.08 -30.39
C SER A 94 -15.99 -7.46 -31.65
N TYR A 95 -16.00 -8.19 -32.76
CA TYR A 95 -15.58 -7.65 -34.04
C TYR A 95 -16.29 -8.35 -35.22
N ILE A 96 -16.22 -7.72 -36.37
CA ILE A 96 -16.72 -8.22 -37.66
C ILE A 96 -15.53 -8.40 -38.59
N ASP A 97 -15.33 -9.59 -39.12
CA ASP A 97 -14.29 -9.89 -40.08
C ASP A 97 -14.55 -9.27 -41.45
N THR A 98 -13.63 -9.48 -42.39
CA THR A 98 -13.75 -8.99 -43.78
C THR A 98 -14.80 -9.71 -44.60
N MET A 99 -15.31 -10.86 -44.13
CA MET A 99 -16.38 -11.63 -44.75
C MET A 99 -17.74 -11.40 -44.10
N ALA A 100 -17.82 -10.46 -43.19
CA ALA A 100 -19.00 -10.07 -42.38
C ALA A 100 -19.45 -11.14 -41.39
N ASN A 101 -18.58 -12.06 -40.97
CA ASN A 101 -18.83 -12.92 -39.83
C ASN A 101 -18.57 -12.12 -38.51
N ILE A 102 -19.30 -12.48 -37.46
CA ILE A 102 -19.28 -11.78 -36.18
C ILE A 102 -18.61 -12.66 -35.14
N LEU A 103 -17.65 -12.08 -34.39
CA LEU A 103 -17.24 -12.62 -33.14
C LEU A 103 -18.24 -12.16 -32.06
N ASP A 104 -18.88 -13.11 -31.37
CA ASP A 104 -19.69 -12.86 -30.21
C ASP A 104 -18.82 -12.22 -29.10
N PRO A 105 -19.43 -11.48 -28.14
CA PRO A 105 -18.68 -10.84 -27.07
C PRO A 105 -17.72 -11.78 -26.32
N HIS A 106 -16.44 -11.48 -26.38
CA HIS A 106 -15.35 -12.20 -25.71
C HIS A 106 -15.00 -11.49 -24.39
N PRO A 107 -15.29 -12.08 -23.22
CA PRO A 107 -15.25 -11.36 -21.95
C PRO A 107 -13.95 -11.58 -21.16
N THR A 108 -12.94 -12.26 -21.69
CA THR A 108 -11.74 -12.67 -20.95
C THR A 108 -10.47 -12.24 -21.66
N THR A 109 -9.41 -12.07 -20.87
CA THR A 109 -8.04 -11.94 -21.37
C THR A 109 -7.46 -13.33 -21.68
N THR A 110 -6.42 -13.38 -22.50
CA THR A 110 -5.76 -14.66 -22.88
C THR A 110 -4.54 -14.97 -22.01
N ASP A 111 -4.09 -14.02 -21.21
CA ASP A 111 -2.91 -14.08 -20.34
C ASP A 111 -3.27 -13.91 -18.85
N ASP A 112 -4.55 -14.04 -18.52
CA ASP A 112 -5.09 -13.85 -17.17
C ASP A 112 -4.82 -12.44 -16.59
N SER A 113 -4.49 -11.45 -17.42
CA SER A 113 -4.35 -10.07 -16.97
C SER A 113 -5.69 -9.51 -16.50
N GLU A 114 -5.63 -8.74 -15.40
CA GLU A 114 -6.79 -8.11 -14.77
C GLU A 114 -6.40 -6.72 -14.29
N VAL A 115 -7.32 -5.79 -14.34
CA VAL A 115 -7.20 -4.48 -13.67
C VAL A 115 -8.32 -4.34 -12.66
N VAL A 116 -7.95 -4.08 -11.40
CA VAL A 116 -8.89 -3.85 -10.30
C VAL A 116 -9.06 -2.35 -10.11
N ASN A 117 -10.30 -1.88 -10.22
CA ASN A 117 -10.67 -0.50 -9.86
C ASN A 117 -10.81 -0.40 -8.35
N ASP A 118 -9.85 0.23 -7.68
CA ASP A 118 -9.85 0.45 -6.24
C ASP A 118 -10.20 1.91 -5.93
N LYS A 119 -11.31 2.09 -5.23
CA LYS A 119 -11.84 3.41 -4.81
C LYS A 119 -11.75 3.60 -3.30
N SER A 120 -11.22 2.62 -2.59
CA SER A 120 -11.15 2.62 -1.13
C SER A 120 -9.95 3.43 -0.67
N ALA A 121 -10.16 4.38 0.23
CA ALA A 121 -9.06 5.05 0.88
C ALA A 121 -8.52 4.18 2.04
N PRO A 122 -7.20 4.00 2.15
CA PRO A 122 -6.61 3.21 3.21
C PRO A 122 -6.84 3.84 4.59
N GLN A 123 -6.88 2.98 5.62
CA GLN A 123 -7.00 3.36 7.02
C GLN A 123 -5.95 2.66 7.86
N ILE A 124 -5.47 3.34 8.89
CA ILE A 124 -4.55 2.77 9.87
C ILE A 124 -5.33 2.30 11.09
N ASN A 125 -5.25 1.00 11.38
CA ASN A 125 -6.06 0.34 12.39
C ASN A 125 -5.37 0.23 13.75
N ILE A 126 -4.14 -0.31 13.80
CA ILE A 126 -3.37 -0.53 15.02
C ILE A 126 -2.21 0.45 15.02
N ARG A 127 -1.99 1.12 16.15
CA ARG A 127 -0.89 2.06 16.37
C ARG A 127 -0.36 1.88 17.77
N GLN A 128 0.94 1.68 17.86
CA GLN A 128 1.65 1.41 19.11
C GLN A 128 2.95 2.21 19.15
N ILE A 129 3.38 2.62 20.34
CA ILE A 129 4.69 3.23 20.55
C ILE A 129 5.44 2.49 21.65
N SER A 130 6.74 2.29 21.47
CA SER A 130 7.59 1.58 22.42
C SER A 130 9.04 2.08 22.33
N SER A 131 9.84 1.74 23.34
CA SER A 131 11.26 2.11 23.43
C SER A 131 12.14 0.87 23.62
N SER A 132 13.41 0.97 23.26
CA SER A 132 14.46 -0.03 23.55
C SER A 132 14.88 -0.07 25.01
N ASN A 133 14.41 0.86 25.84
CA ASN A 133 14.70 0.87 27.26
C ASN A 133 14.19 -0.42 27.94
N SER A 134 14.80 -0.83 29.04
CA SER A 134 14.33 -1.98 29.84
C SER A 134 12.89 -1.84 30.33
N ASN A 135 12.44 -0.61 30.55
CA ASN A 135 11.04 -0.25 30.68
C ASN A 135 10.60 0.44 29.39
N SER A 136 9.87 -0.28 28.51
CA SER A 136 9.48 0.21 27.19
C SER A 136 8.61 1.47 27.18
N ASN A 137 8.10 1.90 28.35
CA ASN A 137 7.36 3.15 28.50
C ASN A 137 8.26 4.36 28.78
N TRP A 138 9.57 4.15 28.86
CA TRP A 138 10.55 5.21 29.06
C TRP A 138 11.63 5.14 27.99
N ALA A 139 12.22 6.26 27.68
CA ALA A 139 13.40 6.38 26.84
C ALA A 139 14.37 7.38 27.45
N LYS A 140 15.65 7.10 27.37
CA LYS A 140 16.74 8.02 27.66
C LYS A 140 17.52 8.32 26.38
N VAL A 141 18.55 9.12 26.49
CA VAL A 141 19.48 9.41 25.36
C VAL A 141 20.01 8.10 24.77
N ASP A 142 20.06 8.04 23.42
CA ASP A 142 20.50 6.91 22.61
C ASP A 142 19.55 5.69 22.62
N ASP A 143 18.40 5.77 23.28
CA ASP A 143 17.38 4.74 23.12
C ASP A 143 16.68 4.89 21.77
N THR A 144 16.27 3.75 21.20
CA THR A 144 15.43 3.72 19.98
C THR A 144 13.97 3.73 20.38
N VAL A 145 13.20 4.60 19.74
CA VAL A 145 11.74 4.65 19.90
C VAL A 145 11.09 4.25 18.59
N TRP A 146 10.19 3.27 18.64
CA TRP A 146 9.43 2.77 17.50
C TRP A 146 7.97 3.19 17.55
N VAL A 147 7.42 3.51 16.40
CA VAL A 147 5.98 3.56 16.14
C VAL A 147 5.65 2.44 15.17
N ASN A 148 4.85 1.49 15.65
CA ASN A 148 4.38 0.35 14.86
C ASN A 148 2.91 0.55 14.53
N PHE A 149 2.51 0.23 13.28
CA PHE A 149 1.12 0.34 12.88
C PHE A 149 0.75 -0.69 11.79
N THR A 150 -0.56 -0.95 11.68
CA THR A 150 -1.12 -1.78 10.62
C THR A 150 -2.19 -1.00 9.87
N ALA A 151 -2.31 -1.28 8.57
CA ALA A 151 -3.36 -0.75 7.72
C ALA A 151 -4.39 -1.82 7.37
N ASN A 152 -5.59 -1.41 6.94
CA ASN A 152 -6.63 -2.30 6.46
C ASN A 152 -6.34 -2.90 5.08
N GLU A 153 -5.40 -2.30 4.35
CA GLU A 153 -4.97 -2.69 3.00
C GLU A 153 -3.49 -2.36 2.78
N ALA A 154 -2.94 -2.81 1.64
CA ALA A 154 -1.54 -2.56 1.30
C ALA A 154 -1.28 -1.09 1.03
N LEU A 155 -0.29 -0.50 1.73
CA LEU A 155 0.15 0.87 1.52
C LEU A 155 1.43 0.89 0.69
N ARG A 156 1.63 1.97 -0.02
CA ARG A 156 2.92 2.27 -0.64
C ARG A 156 3.89 2.79 0.42
N PRO A 157 4.98 2.08 0.73
CA PRO A 157 5.93 2.52 1.76
C PRO A 157 6.43 3.96 1.53
N ALA A 158 6.80 4.30 0.28
CA ALA A 158 7.30 5.62 -0.09
C ALA A 158 6.25 6.76 0.04
N SER A 159 4.97 6.46 0.26
CA SER A 159 3.94 7.48 0.48
C SER A 159 3.74 7.84 1.94
N ILE A 160 4.31 7.05 2.85
CA ILE A 160 4.09 7.22 4.29
C ILE A 160 4.97 8.36 4.80
N ASN A 161 4.31 9.39 5.33
CA ASN A 161 4.96 10.50 6.02
C ASN A 161 4.65 10.39 7.51
N LEU A 162 5.65 9.97 8.28
CA LEU A 162 5.55 9.78 9.72
C LEU A 162 6.64 10.60 10.43
N SER A 163 6.25 11.25 11.52
CA SER A 163 7.20 11.94 12.41
C SER A 163 7.08 11.44 13.85
N ILE A 164 8.20 11.40 14.56
CA ILE A 164 8.32 11.14 16.01
C ILE A 164 9.13 12.28 16.60
N PHE A 165 8.67 12.93 17.68
CA PHE A 165 9.28 14.15 18.20
C PHE A 165 9.40 15.28 17.16
N ASN A 166 8.43 15.39 16.24
CA ASN A 166 8.48 16.33 15.10
C ASN A 166 9.69 16.13 14.17
N ARG A 167 10.34 14.97 14.22
CA ARG A 167 11.42 14.55 13.33
C ARG A 167 10.92 13.45 12.41
N PRO A 168 11.34 13.41 11.14
CA PRO A 168 11.00 12.27 10.27
C PRO A 168 11.44 10.94 10.90
N GLY A 169 10.52 9.99 10.98
CA GLY A 169 10.85 8.62 11.37
C GLY A 169 11.58 7.90 10.24
N SER A 170 12.55 7.07 10.59
CA SER A 170 13.20 6.16 9.65
C SER A 170 12.43 4.86 9.57
N GLU A 171 12.16 4.38 8.36
CA GLU A 171 11.50 3.09 8.16
C GLU A 171 12.40 1.94 8.62
N SER A 172 11.83 1.01 9.40
CA SER A 172 12.53 -0.20 9.83
C SER A 172 12.30 -1.32 8.83
N THR A 173 13.35 -1.86 8.26
CA THR A 173 13.29 -2.99 7.31
C THR A 173 12.90 -4.32 7.95
N ILE A 174 12.83 -4.39 9.28
CA ILE A 174 12.63 -5.64 10.02
C ILE A 174 11.16 -6.08 10.04
N TYR A 175 10.21 -5.16 9.88
CA TYR A 175 8.77 -5.41 10.05
C TYR A 175 7.94 -5.32 8.77
N ASN A 176 8.55 -5.03 7.62
CA ASN A 176 7.85 -4.88 6.37
C ASN A 176 7.75 -6.24 5.66
N ASN A 177 6.80 -7.12 6.06
CA ASN A 177 6.71 -8.46 5.48
C ASN A 177 5.31 -9.09 5.45
N GLN A 178 4.26 -8.30 5.59
CA GLN A 178 2.88 -8.80 5.53
C GLN A 178 2.10 -8.08 4.43
N GLY A 179 2.58 -8.19 3.16
CA GLY A 179 1.88 -7.59 2.02
C GLY A 179 1.69 -6.08 2.15
N ASP A 180 2.71 -5.36 2.62
CA ASP A 180 2.70 -3.90 2.81
C ASP A 180 1.55 -3.38 3.70
N GLN A 181 1.13 -4.17 4.68
CA GLN A 181 0.08 -3.79 5.65
C GLN A 181 0.60 -3.51 7.06
N THR A 182 1.85 -3.88 7.37
CA THR A 182 2.46 -3.69 8.69
C THR A 182 3.75 -2.91 8.55
N PHE A 183 3.88 -1.85 9.36
CA PHE A 183 4.99 -0.92 9.28
C PHE A 183 5.58 -0.64 10.66
N SER A 184 6.87 -0.37 10.67
CA SER A 184 7.60 0.09 11.84
C SER A 184 8.49 1.27 11.45
N TYR A 185 8.36 2.38 12.15
CA TYR A 185 9.19 3.57 12.00
C TYR A 185 9.87 3.87 13.32
N TYR A 186 11.09 4.38 13.27
CA TYR A 186 11.85 4.65 14.48
C TYR A 186 12.66 5.95 14.41
N ILE A 187 13.02 6.43 15.57
CA ILE A 187 14.10 7.40 15.78
C ILE A 187 15.02 6.90 16.88
N VAL A 188 16.23 7.44 16.92
CA VAL A 188 17.12 7.36 18.09
C VAL A 188 16.99 8.68 18.85
N THR A 189 16.75 8.61 20.16
CA THR A 189 16.59 9.78 21.02
C THR A 189 17.90 10.54 21.22
N ASN A 190 17.82 11.86 21.38
CA ASN A 190 18.96 12.74 21.42
C ASN A 190 18.76 13.85 22.47
N ASN A 191 19.72 14.03 23.38
CA ASN A 191 19.65 15.03 24.45
C ASN A 191 19.54 16.49 23.99
N SER A 192 20.08 16.81 22.83
CA SER A 192 20.15 18.22 22.37
C SER A 192 18.90 18.67 21.59
N SER A 193 18.08 17.75 21.10
CA SER A 193 16.94 18.06 20.22
C SER A 193 15.60 17.56 20.74
N ASP A 194 15.59 16.58 21.65
CA ASP A 194 14.37 15.95 22.13
C ASP A 194 13.93 16.56 23.46
N PRO A 195 12.70 17.07 23.55
CA PRO A 195 12.18 17.65 24.78
C PRO A 195 11.89 16.57 25.83
N GLN A 196 12.12 16.88 27.09
CA GLN A 196 11.69 16.05 28.23
C GLN A 196 10.17 15.83 28.20
N GLY A 197 9.73 14.65 28.57
CA GLY A 197 8.32 14.32 28.72
C GLY A 197 7.78 13.37 27.67
N PRO A 198 6.48 13.42 27.37
CA PRO A 198 5.83 12.45 26.49
C PRO A 198 6.33 12.56 25.06
N ILE A 199 6.61 11.39 24.45
CA ILE A 199 6.98 11.30 23.04
C ILE A 199 5.72 11.27 22.19
N GLY A 200 5.51 12.33 21.41
CA GLY A 200 4.46 12.37 20.38
C GLY A 200 4.91 11.82 19.05
N PHE A 201 3.97 11.31 18.28
CA PHE A 201 4.16 10.94 16.87
C PHE A 201 3.01 11.43 16.02
N GLN A 202 3.21 11.51 14.71
CA GLN A 202 2.16 11.81 13.74
C GLN A 202 2.37 10.97 12.47
N ILE A 203 1.31 10.34 11.98
CA ILE A 203 1.24 9.74 10.64
C ILE A 203 0.38 10.69 9.81
N LEU A 204 1.03 11.48 8.96
CA LEU A 204 0.41 12.63 8.30
C LEU A 204 -0.22 12.26 6.96
N THR A 205 0.50 11.51 6.13
CA THR A 205 0.04 11.11 4.80
C THR A 205 0.47 9.68 4.50
N PHE A 206 -0.35 8.99 3.76
CA PHE A 206 -0.09 7.65 3.23
C PHE A 206 -1.05 7.38 2.09
N SER A 207 -0.73 6.46 1.20
CA SER A 207 -1.61 6.03 0.11
C SER A 207 -1.45 4.55 -0.18
N ASP A 208 -2.46 3.95 -0.80
CA ASP A 208 -2.41 2.61 -1.38
C ASP A 208 -1.70 2.59 -2.75
N TYR A 209 -1.70 1.42 -3.41
CA TYR A 209 -1.12 1.24 -4.74
C TYR A 209 -2.02 1.75 -5.87
N ALA A 210 -3.31 1.95 -5.64
CA ALA A 210 -4.19 2.61 -6.61
C ALA A 210 -4.00 4.13 -6.62
N GLY A 211 -3.39 4.69 -5.56
CA GLY A 211 -3.14 6.12 -5.40
C GLY A 211 -4.21 6.81 -4.53
N ASN A 212 -5.11 6.05 -3.89
CA ASN A 212 -6.06 6.63 -2.95
C ASN A 212 -5.33 7.09 -1.70
N LEU A 213 -5.62 8.31 -1.25
CA LEU A 213 -4.97 8.91 -0.08
C LEU A 213 -5.74 8.55 1.19
N GLY A 214 -5.02 8.20 2.26
CA GLY A 214 -5.59 8.13 3.59
C GLY A 214 -6.16 9.48 4.02
N THR A 215 -7.38 9.47 4.57
CA THR A 215 -8.18 10.67 4.81
C THR A 215 -7.97 11.28 6.19
N VAL A 216 -7.26 10.59 7.11
CA VAL A 216 -7.12 10.99 8.51
C VAL A 216 -5.66 10.93 8.92
N ALA A 217 -5.14 12.00 9.53
CA ALA A 217 -3.88 11.97 10.23
C ALA A 217 -4.04 11.30 11.62
N TYR A 218 -3.05 10.54 12.05
CA TYR A 218 -3.06 9.81 13.33
C TYR A 218 -1.92 10.28 14.23
N ASP A 219 -2.24 10.60 15.47
CA ASP A 219 -1.31 11.10 16.49
C ASP A 219 -1.46 10.39 17.85
N ASN A 220 -2.27 9.35 17.91
CA ASN A 220 -2.57 8.60 19.13
C ASN A 220 -2.38 7.09 18.92
N THR A 221 -2.08 6.37 20.00
CA THR A 221 -2.03 4.92 20.03
C THR A 221 -3.43 4.31 20.20
N THR A 222 -3.60 3.05 19.79
CA THR A 222 -4.87 2.31 19.93
C THR A 222 -4.89 1.39 21.15
N ASP A 223 -3.72 1.07 21.70
CA ASP A 223 -3.54 0.16 22.84
C ASP A 223 -3.22 0.90 24.16
N GLY A 224 -3.18 2.24 24.14
CA GLY A 224 -2.81 3.06 25.27
C GLY A 224 -1.31 3.08 25.56
N SER A 225 -0.46 2.53 24.69
CA SER A 225 0.99 2.61 24.84
C SER A 225 1.47 4.06 24.78
N SER A 226 2.47 4.38 25.58
CA SER A 226 3.09 5.70 25.65
C SER A 226 4.55 5.57 26.06
N VAL A 227 5.39 6.49 25.61
CA VAL A 227 6.80 6.57 25.99
C VAL A 227 7.08 7.97 26.53
N GLN A 228 7.80 8.03 27.66
CA GLN A 228 8.31 9.27 28.25
C GLN A 228 9.80 9.36 27.98
N PHE A 229 10.27 10.49 27.52
CA PHE A 229 11.70 10.76 27.40
C PHE A 229 12.21 11.45 28.63
N ASP A 230 13.27 10.88 29.21
CA ASP A 230 13.98 11.44 30.34
C ASP A 230 15.50 11.33 30.13
N SER A 231 16.15 12.45 29.94
CA SER A 231 17.60 12.55 29.77
C SER A 231 18.30 13.08 31.01
N GLU A 232 17.58 13.32 32.10
CA GLU A 232 18.14 13.86 33.32
C GLU A 232 18.66 12.75 34.23
N ASP A 233 19.87 12.93 34.71
CA ASP A 233 20.39 12.06 35.77
C ASP A 233 19.62 12.27 37.08
N PRO A 234 19.37 11.21 37.83
CA PRO A 234 18.78 11.36 39.15
C PRO A 234 19.63 12.33 40.02
N TYR A 235 18.96 13.27 40.67
CA TYR A 235 19.68 14.12 41.62
C TYR A 235 20.39 13.24 42.66
N PRO A 236 21.63 13.56 43.00
CA PRO A 236 22.36 12.81 44.02
C PRO A 236 21.58 12.82 45.34
N LEU A 237 21.45 11.64 45.92
CA LEU A 237 20.85 11.55 47.25
C LEU A 237 21.74 12.32 48.25
N VAL A 238 21.23 13.43 48.77
CA VAL A 238 21.91 14.18 49.82
C VAL A 238 21.35 13.72 51.16
N ILE A 239 22.16 12.98 51.91
CA ILE A 239 21.84 12.61 53.28
C ILE A 239 22.33 13.76 54.19
N ASN A 240 21.40 14.62 54.56
CA ASN A 240 21.73 15.79 55.40
C ASN A 240 21.96 15.44 56.87
N ASN A 241 21.43 14.33 57.33
CA ASN A 241 21.59 13.92 58.73
C ASN A 241 21.38 12.41 58.89
N VAL A 242 22.18 11.77 59.67
CA VAL A 242 22.01 10.38 60.12
C VAL A 242 22.02 10.39 61.60
N ILE A 243 20.92 10.02 62.23
CA ILE A 243 20.79 10.01 63.70
C ILE A 243 20.58 8.59 64.20
N ALA A 244 21.39 8.09 65.04
CA ALA A 244 21.18 6.82 65.75
C ALA A 244 19.98 6.93 66.67
N THR A 245 19.02 6.01 66.57
CA THR A 245 17.82 5.97 67.39
C THR A 245 17.81 4.75 68.32
N GLY A 246 17.30 4.93 69.49
CA GLY A 246 17.33 3.90 70.55
C GLY A 246 18.73 3.70 71.14
N GLY A 247 18.84 2.90 72.13
CA GLY A 247 20.13 2.59 72.76
C GLY A 247 20.52 3.55 73.94
N THR A 248 21.74 3.33 74.43
CA THR A 248 22.23 3.99 75.61
C THR A 248 23.45 4.88 75.34
N VAL A 249 23.75 5.19 74.14
CA VAL A 249 24.90 6.02 73.71
C VAL A 249 24.50 7.44 73.39
N ALA A 250 25.49 8.32 73.37
CA ALA A 250 25.33 9.71 73.02
C ALA A 250 24.92 9.84 71.54
N GLU A 251 24.23 10.90 71.18
CA GLU A 251 23.86 11.27 69.76
C GLU A 251 25.09 11.19 68.83
N ASN A 252 24.89 10.69 67.63
CA ASN A 252 25.91 10.46 66.59
C ASN A 252 26.87 9.28 66.86
N TYR A 253 26.61 8.46 67.86
CA TYR A 253 27.35 7.19 68.07
C TYR A 253 26.41 5.99 67.91
N TRP A 254 26.93 4.93 67.31
CA TRP A 254 26.20 3.69 67.13
C TRP A 254 26.85 2.55 67.91
N ASN A 255 26.06 1.77 68.60
CA ASN A 255 26.49 0.50 69.20
C ASN A 255 25.40 -0.57 69.10
N SER A 256 25.65 -1.77 69.64
CA SER A 256 24.75 -2.92 69.59
C SER A 256 23.38 -2.72 70.26
N THR A 257 23.20 -1.63 71.05
CA THR A 257 21.90 -1.31 71.66
C THR A 257 21.01 -0.38 70.91
N ASN A 258 21.50 0.17 69.75
CA ASN A 258 20.68 0.98 68.89
C ASN A 258 19.72 0.11 68.05
N THR A 259 18.51 0.59 67.82
CA THR A 259 17.43 -0.13 67.16
C THR A 259 17.15 0.38 65.76
N GLY A 260 17.72 1.52 65.34
CA GLY A 260 17.53 2.08 63.97
C GLY A 260 18.42 3.33 63.79
N ILE A 261 18.52 3.72 62.49
CA ILE A 261 19.18 4.94 62.03
C ILE A 261 18.20 5.76 61.23
#